data_b92dc631d6f1e3a53187b05ae0dbddc4
#
_entry.id   b92dc631d6f1e3a53187b05ae0dbddc4
#
_cell.length_a   1.000
_cell.length_b   1.000
_cell.length_c   1.000
_cell.angle_alpha   90.00
_cell.angle_beta   90.00
_cell.angle_gamma   90.00
#
_symmetry.space_group_name_H-M   'P 1'
#
loop_
_entity.id
_entity.type
_entity.pdbx_description
1 polymer ?
#
loop_
_entity_poly.entity_id
_entity_poly.type
_entity_poly.pdbx_seq_one_letter_code
_entity_poly.pdbx_strand_id
1 'polypeptide(L)'
;MADENTTPTSVAGTAGNVVPQPAGTPTNNNSLAGDDTTPTNIGKFLLNWQNKIEIATDGLDNVNDITKAAWARLAAGINNLTPAENDTTANDEYYDGEGFGTSDVTSKRYQFTVAGHRVYGDKAQDYIASKMLEIGDNLKTLMRVTFADGSQVYGIVTLTNIVPAGGQPGAKQTFSFVAVFNGKPKFVPASANK
;
A
#
# COMPACT_ATOMS: atom_id res chain seq x y z
N MET A 1 92.54 -11.97 31.71
CA MET A 1 92.24 -12.86 32.85
C MET A 1 90.72 -13.08 32.73
N ALA A 2 90.42 -14.21 32.14
CA ALA A 2 89.73 -15.34 32.73
C ALA A 2 88.24 -15.01 32.97
N ASP A 3 87.40 -15.58 32.13
CA ASP A 3 86.63 -16.83 32.29
C ASP A 3 85.35 -16.56 33.11
N GLU A 4 84.20 -17.00 32.81
CA GLU A 4 83.77 -18.33 32.41
C GLU A 4 82.27 -18.25 31.91
N ASN A 5 82.06 -18.91 30.91
CA ASN A 5 80.91 -19.65 30.41
C ASN A 5 80.07 -20.29 31.55
N THR A 6 78.77 -20.06 31.53
CA THR A 6 77.82 -21.10 31.95
C THR A 6 76.50 -20.90 31.28
N THR A 7 76.18 -21.74 30.34
CA THR A 7 74.87 -22.11 29.93
C THR A 7 74.11 -22.86 31.03
N PRO A 8 72.86 -22.70 31.19
CA PRO A 8 71.98 -23.86 31.43
C PRO A 8 70.80 -23.96 30.57
N THR A 9 70.70 -25.08 29.94
CA THR A 9 69.58 -26.03 29.90
C THR A 9 68.21 -25.52 29.39
N SER A 10 68.00 -25.90 28.17
CA SER A 10 66.69 -26.09 27.52
C SER A 10 65.68 -26.79 28.42
N VAL A 11 64.51 -26.17 28.64
CA VAL A 11 63.29 -26.87 28.99
C VAL A 11 62.35 -26.69 27.83
N ALA A 12 62.11 -27.78 27.10
CA ALA A 12 61.12 -27.89 26.08
C ALA A 12 59.70 -27.77 26.71
N GLY A 13 59.11 -26.60 26.61
CA GLY A 13 57.67 -26.41 26.86
C GLY A 13 56.91 -26.78 25.63
N THR A 14 56.05 -27.76 25.75
CA THR A 14 55.16 -28.28 24.75
C THR A 14 54.33 -27.12 24.11
N ALA A 15 54.54 -26.89 22.83
CA ALA A 15 53.72 -25.96 22.05
C ALA A 15 52.32 -26.53 22.01
N GLY A 16 51.42 -25.96 22.81
CA GLY A 16 50.00 -26.17 22.67
C GLY A 16 49.57 -25.63 21.32
N ASN A 17 49.07 -26.51 20.51
CA ASN A 17 48.48 -26.22 19.22
C ASN A 17 47.24 -25.34 19.43
N VAL A 18 47.40 -24.02 19.37
CA VAL A 18 46.29 -23.07 19.36
C VAL A 18 45.70 -23.15 17.96
N VAL A 19 44.68 -23.97 17.82
CA VAL A 19 43.83 -23.93 16.65
C VAL A 19 43.24 -22.51 16.56
N PRO A 20 43.49 -21.77 15.52
CA PRO A 20 42.83 -20.46 15.36
C PRO A 20 41.32 -20.70 15.31
N GLN A 21 40.61 -20.16 16.30
CA GLN A 21 39.18 -20.09 16.30
C GLN A 21 38.76 -19.36 15.02
N PRO A 22 37.87 -19.92 14.17
CA PRO A 22 37.40 -19.20 13.01
C PRO A 22 36.79 -17.89 13.51
N ALA A 23 37.21 -16.79 12.90
CA ALA A 23 36.66 -15.46 13.15
C ALA A 23 35.14 -15.58 13.08
N GLY A 24 34.49 -15.30 14.19
CA GLY A 24 33.03 -15.30 14.23
C GLY A 24 32.54 -14.37 13.14
N THR A 25 31.72 -14.90 12.27
CA THR A 25 30.96 -14.12 11.31
C THR A 25 30.31 -12.96 12.08
N PRO A 26 30.52 -11.71 11.70
CA PRO A 26 29.84 -10.62 12.37
C PRO A 26 28.35 -10.86 12.24
N THR A 27 27.73 -11.22 13.35
CA THR A 27 26.27 -11.25 13.45
C THR A 27 25.80 -9.81 13.28
N ASN A 28 25.32 -9.50 12.11
CA ASN A 28 24.71 -8.22 11.82
C ASN A 28 23.37 -8.19 12.56
N ASN A 29 23.39 -7.71 13.80
CA ASN A 29 22.19 -7.56 14.64
C ASN A 29 21.29 -6.40 14.17
N ASN A 30 21.30 -6.09 12.90
CA ASN A 30 20.38 -5.12 12.32
C ASN A 30 19.08 -5.82 11.86
N SER A 31 18.54 -6.63 12.76
CA SER A 31 17.22 -7.24 12.60
C SER A 31 16.17 -6.17 12.87
N LEU A 32 15.73 -5.52 11.83
CA LEU A 32 14.48 -4.76 11.86
C LEU A 32 13.35 -5.78 11.84
N ALA A 33 12.56 -5.79 12.91
CA ALA A 33 11.30 -6.57 13.02
C ALA A 33 11.45 -8.10 13.01
N GLY A 34 12.40 -8.65 13.73
CA GLY A 34 12.41 -10.09 14.05
C GLY A 34 12.64 -11.03 12.88
N ASP A 35 13.07 -10.51 11.75
CA ASP A 35 13.43 -11.30 10.60
C ASP A 35 14.95 -11.21 10.37
N ASP A 36 15.64 -12.34 10.38
CA ASP A 36 17.04 -12.47 10.00
C ASP A 36 17.19 -12.27 8.48
N THR A 37 16.72 -11.13 8.01
CA THR A 37 16.67 -10.90 6.59
C THR A 37 17.99 -10.37 6.09
N THR A 38 18.53 -11.08 5.13
CA THR A 38 19.47 -10.48 4.21
C THR A 38 18.81 -9.24 3.56
N PRO A 39 19.55 -8.19 3.22
CA PRO A 39 19.00 -6.98 2.59
C PRO A 39 18.11 -7.25 1.36
N THR A 40 18.27 -8.41 0.73
CA THR A 40 17.45 -8.87 -0.41
C THR A 40 16.00 -9.22 -0.03
N ASN A 41 15.72 -9.43 1.26
CA ASN A 41 14.37 -9.72 1.75
C ASN A 41 13.65 -8.49 2.32
N ILE A 42 14.37 -7.37 2.46
CA ILE A 42 13.82 -6.12 2.98
C ILE A 42 13.28 -5.29 1.81
N GLY A 43 12.00 -5.37 1.63
CA GLY A 43 11.27 -4.50 0.71
C GLY A 43 11.45 -4.87 -0.76
N LYS A 44 10.36 -5.25 -1.36
CA LYS A 44 10.23 -5.37 -2.80
C LYS A 44 9.39 -4.21 -3.30
N PHE A 45 9.93 -3.40 -4.19
CA PHE A 45 9.16 -2.37 -4.85
C PHE A 45 8.17 -3.01 -5.83
N LEU A 46 6.88 -2.71 -5.64
CA LEU A 46 5.81 -3.08 -6.55
C LEU A 46 5.41 -1.86 -7.36
N LEU A 47 5.13 -2.04 -8.63
CA LEU A 47 4.79 -0.94 -9.52
C LEU A 47 3.27 -0.75 -9.58
N ASN A 48 2.81 0.50 -9.55
CA ASN A 48 1.39 0.85 -9.53
C ASN A 48 0.60 0.33 -10.75
N TRP A 49 1.22 0.11 -11.90
CA TRP A 49 0.56 -0.46 -13.07
C TRP A 49 0.04 -1.90 -12.85
N GLN A 50 0.55 -2.59 -11.82
CA GLN A 50 0.11 -3.92 -11.41
C GLN A 50 -1.23 -3.90 -10.66
N ASN A 51 -1.64 -2.74 -10.16
CA ASN A 51 -2.94 -2.57 -9.52
C ASN A 51 -4.06 -2.76 -10.55
N LYS A 52 -5.17 -3.35 -10.09
CA LYS A 52 -6.39 -3.51 -10.90
C LYS A 52 -7.50 -2.71 -10.26
N ILE A 53 -8.08 -1.83 -11.04
CA ILE A 53 -9.23 -1.02 -10.63
C ILE A 53 -10.42 -1.54 -11.43
N GLU A 54 -11.49 -1.92 -10.74
CA GLU A 54 -12.68 -2.48 -11.36
C GLU A 54 -13.92 -1.83 -10.75
N ILE A 55 -14.91 -1.53 -11.61
CA ILE A 55 -16.18 -0.96 -11.20
C ILE A 55 -17.30 -1.82 -11.76
N ALA A 56 -18.38 -1.99 -11.00
CA ALA A 56 -19.59 -2.65 -11.49
C ALA A 56 -20.38 -1.70 -12.40
N THR A 57 -20.79 -2.18 -13.58
CA THR A 57 -21.49 -1.36 -14.57
C THR A 57 -22.98 -1.66 -14.64
N ASP A 58 -23.47 -2.54 -13.78
CA ASP A 58 -24.87 -2.96 -13.68
C ASP A 58 -25.67 -2.19 -12.62
N GLY A 59 -25.06 -1.22 -11.97
CA GLY A 59 -25.69 -0.40 -10.92
C GLY A 59 -25.94 -1.14 -9.61
N LEU A 60 -25.30 -2.31 -9.40
CA LEU A 60 -25.40 -3.02 -8.13
C LEU A 60 -24.75 -2.21 -7.00
N ASP A 61 -25.51 -2.04 -5.93
CA ASP A 61 -25.13 -1.31 -4.72
C ASP A 61 -25.12 -2.18 -3.46
N ASN A 62 -25.14 -3.51 -3.62
CA ASN A 62 -25.12 -4.46 -2.51
C ASN A 62 -23.83 -5.26 -2.51
N VAL A 63 -23.06 -5.17 -1.42
CA VAL A 63 -21.78 -5.90 -1.25
C VAL A 63 -21.95 -7.42 -1.34
N ASN A 64 -23.13 -7.95 -1.01
CA ASN A 64 -23.39 -9.39 -1.10
C ASN A 64 -23.49 -9.88 -2.55
N ASP A 65 -23.72 -8.99 -3.50
CA ASP A 65 -23.82 -9.31 -4.91
C ASP A 65 -22.49 -9.18 -5.68
N ILE A 66 -21.39 -9.03 -4.97
CA ILE A 66 -20.05 -8.83 -5.55
C ILE A 66 -19.66 -9.91 -6.57
N THR A 67 -20.13 -11.13 -6.39
CA THR A 67 -19.88 -12.24 -7.31
C THR A 67 -20.74 -12.20 -8.58
N LYS A 68 -21.84 -11.45 -8.55
CA LYS A 68 -22.79 -11.30 -9.66
C LYS A 68 -22.53 -10.04 -10.48
N ALA A 69 -21.75 -9.10 -9.94
CA ALA A 69 -21.53 -7.80 -10.53
C ALA A 69 -20.86 -7.89 -11.91
N ALA A 70 -21.32 -7.09 -12.84
CA ALA A 70 -20.72 -6.94 -14.16
C ALA A 70 -19.49 -6.04 -14.10
N TRP A 71 -18.38 -6.63 -13.71
CA TRP A 71 -17.12 -5.91 -13.53
C TRP A 71 -16.54 -5.40 -14.84
N ALA A 72 -16.23 -4.13 -14.89
CA ALA A 72 -15.45 -3.49 -15.95
C ALA A 72 -14.14 -2.95 -15.36
N ARG A 73 -13.05 -3.24 -16.05
CA ARG A 73 -11.71 -2.79 -15.62
C ARG A 73 -11.49 -1.34 -16.06
N LEU A 74 -11.07 -0.49 -15.12
CA LEU A 74 -10.56 0.85 -15.36
C LEU A 74 -9.04 0.78 -15.56
N ALA A 75 -8.60 0.79 -16.82
CA ALA A 75 -7.17 0.72 -17.16
C ALA A 75 -6.82 1.62 -18.35
N ALA A 76 -7.63 1.59 -19.41
CA ALA A 76 -7.37 2.37 -20.61
C ALA A 76 -7.36 3.87 -20.27
N GLY A 77 -6.28 4.55 -20.60
CA GLY A 77 -6.13 5.98 -20.36
C GLY A 77 -5.97 6.41 -18.91
N ILE A 78 -6.11 5.52 -17.91
CA ILE A 78 -5.94 5.84 -16.51
C ILE A 78 -4.46 5.88 -16.15
N ASN A 79 -4.02 6.99 -15.58
CA ASN A 79 -2.62 7.23 -15.22
C ASN A 79 -2.41 7.56 -13.74
N ASN A 80 -3.48 7.74 -12.96
CA ASN A 80 -3.38 8.03 -11.55
C ASN A 80 -4.47 7.33 -10.74
N LEU A 81 -4.07 6.75 -9.61
CA LEU A 81 -4.93 6.20 -8.56
C LEU A 81 -4.40 6.69 -7.22
N THR A 82 -5.15 7.55 -6.55
CA THR A 82 -4.76 8.12 -5.26
C THR A 82 -5.77 7.72 -4.18
N PRO A 83 -5.39 6.89 -3.21
CA PRO A 83 -6.19 6.66 -2.02
C PRO A 83 -6.12 7.88 -1.10
N ALA A 84 -7.19 8.16 -0.39
CA ALA A 84 -7.24 9.18 0.65
C ALA A 84 -8.14 8.75 1.79
N GLU A 85 -7.73 9.09 2.99
CA GLU A 85 -8.50 8.98 4.21
C GLU A 85 -8.89 10.38 4.64
N ASN A 86 -10.18 10.63 4.79
CA ASN A 86 -10.69 11.90 5.31
C ASN A 86 -11.14 11.65 6.73
N ASP A 87 -10.23 11.84 7.67
CA ASP A 87 -10.45 11.61 9.08
C ASP A 87 -11.03 12.87 9.73
N THR A 88 -11.92 12.67 10.69
CA THR A 88 -12.33 13.70 11.63
C THR A 88 -11.70 13.39 12.97
N THR A 89 -10.97 14.34 13.52
CA THR A 89 -10.32 14.22 14.82
C THR A 89 -11.02 15.09 15.85
N ALA A 90 -11.20 14.57 17.05
CA ALA A 90 -11.49 15.35 18.25
C ALA A 90 -10.16 15.58 18.98
N ASN A 91 -9.93 16.82 19.38
CA ASN A 91 -8.76 17.19 20.16
C ASN A 91 -9.25 17.73 21.50
N ASP A 92 -8.86 17.06 22.59
CA ASP A 92 -9.26 17.39 23.92
C ASP A 92 -8.04 17.60 24.83
N GLU A 93 -8.16 18.56 25.74
CA GLU A 93 -7.16 18.81 26.77
C GLU A 93 -7.74 18.43 28.13
N TYR A 94 -7.04 17.58 28.86
CA TYR A 94 -7.46 17.11 30.19
C TYR A 94 -6.54 17.64 31.28
N TYR A 95 -7.06 17.76 32.49
CA TYR A 95 -6.32 18.29 33.63
C TYR A 95 -5.11 17.43 34.04
N ASP A 96 -5.12 16.15 33.72
CA ASP A 96 -4.04 15.20 33.97
C ASP A 96 -2.99 15.17 32.82
N GLY A 97 -3.24 15.91 31.75
CA GLY A 97 -2.34 15.97 30.59
C GLY A 97 -1.21 16.98 30.71
N GLU A 98 -1.07 17.69 31.85
CA GLU A 98 -0.02 18.70 32.09
C GLU A 98 0.11 19.74 30.95
N GLY A 99 -1.00 20.07 30.28
CA GLY A 99 -1.04 21.01 29.17
C GLY A 99 -0.80 20.39 27.79
N PHE A 100 -0.71 19.07 27.70
CA PHE A 100 -0.67 18.34 26.41
C PHE A 100 -2.07 17.80 26.09
N GLY A 101 -2.51 18.05 24.83
CA GLY A 101 -3.79 17.55 24.33
C GLY A 101 -3.68 16.11 23.79
N THR A 102 -4.83 15.45 23.78
CA THR A 102 -5.04 14.17 23.07
C THR A 102 -5.71 14.40 21.73
N SER A 103 -5.52 13.48 20.78
CA SER A 103 -6.14 13.54 19.46
C SER A 103 -6.72 12.17 19.12
N ASP A 104 -8.05 12.11 19.03
CA ASP A 104 -8.80 10.89 18.74
C ASP A 104 -9.48 10.97 17.38
N VAL A 105 -9.31 9.93 16.54
CA VAL A 105 -10.01 9.83 15.25
C VAL A 105 -11.44 9.34 15.51
N THR A 106 -12.40 10.24 15.35
CA THR A 106 -13.83 9.97 15.64
C THR A 106 -14.60 9.46 14.43
N SER A 107 -14.18 9.81 13.22
CA SER A 107 -14.74 9.24 11.99
C SER A 107 -13.71 9.17 10.88
N LYS A 108 -13.95 8.26 9.92
CA LYS A 108 -13.07 8.05 8.78
C LYS A 108 -13.90 7.85 7.51
N ARG A 109 -13.50 8.50 6.42
CA ARG A 109 -14.09 8.33 5.11
C ARG A 109 -13.01 7.99 4.11
N TYR A 110 -12.98 6.74 3.67
CA TYR A 110 -12.02 6.27 2.69
C TYR A 110 -12.50 6.52 1.26
N GLN A 111 -11.60 6.94 0.38
CA GLN A 111 -11.92 7.23 -1.01
C GLN A 111 -10.73 6.95 -1.93
N PHE A 112 -11.04 6.77 -3.21
CA PHE A 112 -10.06 6.75 -4.28
C PHE A 112 -10.34 7.88 -5.27
N THR A 113 -9.32 8.67 -5.59
CA THR A 113 -9.34 9.57 -6.73
C THR A 113 -8.67 8.87 -7.91
N VAL A 114 -9.41 8.77 -9.01
CA VAL A 114 -8.94 8.17 -10.26
C VAL A 114 -8.90 9.26 -11.32
N ALA A 115 -7.76 9.36 -12.02
CA ALA A 115 -7.58 10.35 -13.07
C ALA A 115 -6.82 9.77 -14.27
N GLY A 116 -6.99 10.43 -15.42
CA GLY A 116 -6.35 10.02 -16.66
C GLY A 116 -6.90 10.74 -17.88
N HIS A 117 -6.90 10.05 -18.98
CA HIS A 117 -7.43 10.52 -20.25
C HIS A 117 -8.69 9.76 -20.64
N ARG A 118 -9.62 10.47 -21.27
CA ARG A 118 -10.86 9.87 -21.77
C ARG A 118 -10.57 8.93 -22.93
N VAL A 119 -11.07 7.70 -22.81
CA VAL A 119 -11.08 6.68 -23.88
C VAL A 119 -12.52 6.30 -24.16
N TYR A 120 -13.04 6.72 -25.31
CA TYR A 120 -14.41 6.40 -25.70
C TYR A 120 -14.52 4.92 -26.09
N GLY A 121 -15.61 4.28 -25.67
CA GLY A 121 -15.84 2.85 -25.88
C GLY A 121 -15.25 1.96 -24.76
N ASP A 122 -14.54 2.55 -23.80
CA ASP A 122 -14.18 1.83 -22.58
C ASP A 122 -15.41 1.74 -21.66
N LYS A 123 -15.86 0.50 -21.36
CA LYS A 123 -17.10 0.24 -20.64
C LYS A 123 -17.15 0.92 -19.27
N ALA A 124 -16.02 0.93 -18.56
CA ALA A 124 -15.97 1.50 -17.22
C ALA A 124 -16.02 3.02 -17.28
N GLN A 125 -15.25 3.65 -18.18
CA GLN A 125 -15.26 5.10 -18.34
C GLN A 125 -16.62 5.59 -18.88
N ASP A 126 -17.21 4.87 -19.85
CA ASP A 126 -18.51 5.23 -20.42
C ASP A 126 -19.63 5.16 -19.36
N TYR A 127 -19.60 4.11 -18.53
CA TYR A 127 -20.53 3.99 -17.41
C TYR A 127 -20.39 5.16 -16.42
N ILE A 128 -19.17 5.48 -16.00
CA ILE A 128 -18.94 6.58 -15.06
C ILE A 128 -19.35 7.93 -15.69
N ALA A 129 -18.99 8.15 -16.94
CA ALA A 129 -19.33 9.37 -17.65
C ALA A 129 -20.85 9.57 -17.76
N SER A 130 -21.63 8.49 -17.95
CA SER A 130 -23.09 8.54 -18.01
C SER A 130 -23.73 9.00 -16.70
N LYS A 131 -23.00 8.87 -15.57
CA LYS A 131 -23.48 9.25 -14.24
C LYS A 131 -23.28 10.72 -13.89
N MET A 132 -22.66 11.54 -14.74
CA MET A 132 -22.24 12.90 -14.41
C MET A 132 -23.38 13.85 -14.01
N LEU A 133 -24.61 13.59 -14.45
CA LEU A 133 -25.80 14.40 -14.13
C LEU A 133 -26.76 13.68 -13.16
N GLU A 134 -26.39 12.49 -12.70
CA GLU A 134 -27.19 11.71 -11.77
C GLU A 134 -27.04 12.24 -10.33
N ILE A 135 -28.03 11.93 -9.51
CA ILE A 135 -28.07 12.26 -8.09
C ILE A 135 -28.49 11.06 -7.24
N GLY A 136 -28.15 11.10 -5.96
CA GLY A 136 -28.61 10.12 -4.98
C GLY A 136 -28.08 8.70 -5.25
N ASP A 137 -28.99 7.73 -5.18
CA ASP A 137 -28.61 6.30 -5.28
C ASP A 137 -28.12 5.90 -6.67
N ASN A 138 -28.48 6.66 -7.71
CA ASN A 138 -27.99 6.43 -9.06
C ASN A 138 -26.46 6.60 -9.21
N LEU A 139 -25.82 7.28 -8.26
CA LEU A 139 -24.36 7.44 -8.19
C LEU A 139 -23.68 6.31 -7.44
N LYS A 140 -24.43 5.40 -6.83
CA LYS A 140 -23.88 4.28 -6.09
C LYS A 140 -23.56 3.10 -6.99
N THR A 141 -22.45 2.45 -6.72
CA THR A 141 -22.06 1.22 -7.39
C THR A 141 -21.01 0.48 -6.58
N LEU A 142 -20.65 -0.74 -7.00
CA LEU A 142 -19.56 -1.50 -6.39
C LEU A 142 -18.23 -1.13 -7.06
N MET A 143 -17.19 -0.96 -6.24
CA MET A 143 -15.82 -0.78 -6.69
C MET A 143 -14.91 -1.78 -5.99
N ARG A 144 -13.93 -2.30 -6.72
CA ARG A 144 -12.87 -3.17 -6.23
C ARG A 144 -11.52 -2.69 -6.74
N VAL A 145 -10.57 -2.57 -5.81
CA VAL A 145 -9.17 -2.31 -6.13
C VAL A 145 -8.36 -3.50 -5.63
N THR A 146 -7.63 -4.15 -6.52
CA THR A 146 -6.66 -5.19 -6.18
C THR A 146 -5.28 -4.59 -6.31
N PHE A 147 -4.54 -4.56 -5.22
CA PHE A 147 -3.19 -4.04 -5.18
C PHE A 147 -2.17 -5.04 -5.74
N ALA A 148 -0.98 -4.55 -6.04
CA ALA A 148 0.09 -5.32 -6.64
C ALA A 148 0.57 -6.50 -5.75
N ASP A 149 0.38 -6.41 -4.44
CA ASP A 149 0.66 -7.49 -3.47
C ASP A 149 -0.43 -8.58 -3.45
N GLY A 150 -1.54 -8.37 -4.17
CA GLY A 150 -2.69 -9.27 -4.20
C GLY A 150 -3.75 -8.96 -3.15
N SER A 151 -3.53 -8.01 -2.26
CA SER A 151 -4.57 -7.55 -1.33
C SER A 151 -5.69 -6.81 -2.07
N GLN A 152 -6.90 -6.80 -1.50
CA GLN A 152 -8.05 -6.18 -2.14
C GLN A 152 -8.81 -5.28 -1.17
N VAL A 153 -9.28 -4.16 -1.70
CA VAL A 153 -10.26 -3.29 -1.05
C VAL A 153 -11.49 -3.20 -1.93
N TYR A 154 -12.65 -3.46 -1.37
CA TYR A 154 -13.89 -3.38 -2.13
C TYR A 154 -15.09 -2.96 -1.26
N GLY A 155 -16.08 -2.41 -1.90
CA GLY A 155 -17.31 -1.99 -1.25
C GLY A 155 -18.20 -1.15 -2.15
N ILE A 156 -19.29 -0.67 -1.56
CA ILE A 156 -20.16 0.29 -2.21
C ILE A 156 -19.48 1.65 -2.21
N VAL A 157 -19.44 2.30 -3.35
CA VAL A 157 -18.94 3.66 -3.51
C VAL A 157 -20.02 4.57 -4.08
N THR A 158 -19.95 5.84 -3.70
CA THR A 158 -20.65 6.92 -4.40
C THR A 158 -19.66 7.61 -5.32
N LEU A 159 -20.03 7.74 -6.59
CA LEU A 159 -19.23 8.45 -7.59
C LEU A 159 -19.46 9.95 -7.45
N THR A 160 -18.39 10.71 -7.30
CA THR A 160 -18.42 12.17 -7.14
C THR A 160 -17.38 12.82 -8.02
N ASN A 161 -17.48 14.13 -8.22
CA ASN A 161 -16.51 14.93 -8.98
C ASN A 161 -16.19 14.32 -10.37
N ILE A 162 -17.23 13.84 -11.07
CA ILE A 162 -17.08 13.20 -12.37
C ILE A 162 -16.74 14.26 -13.42
N VAL A 163 -15.56 14.13 -14.03
CA VAL A 163 -15.12 14.89 -15.20
C VAL A 163 -15.07 13.93 -16.38
N PRO A 164 -16.10 13.91 -17.23
CA PRO A 164 -16.20 12.92 -18.33
C PRO A 164 -15.30 13.26 -19.50
N ALA A 165 -14.98 14.53 -19.69
CA ALA A 165 -14.11 15.06 -20.73
C ALA A 165 -13.77 16.51 -20.42
N GLY A 166 -12.62 16.98 -20.90
CA GLY A 166 -12.17 18.36 -20.74
C GLY A 166 -10.76 18.53 -21.26
N GLY A 167 -10.28 19.77 -21.32
CA GLY A 167 -8.91 20.09 -21.70
C GLY A 167 -8.83 21.19 -22.75
N GLN A 168 -7.60 21.55 -23.12
CA GLN A 168 -7.33 22.54 -24.18
C GLN A 168 -7.52 21.89 -25.58
N PRO A 169 -7.78 22.72 -26.64
CA PRO A 169 -8.07 22.17 -28.00
C PRO A 169 -7.02 21.22 -28.56
N GLY A 170 -5.76 21.39 -28.25
CA GLY A 170 -4.66 20.52 -28.70
C GLY A 170 -4.28 19.39 -27.75
N ALA A 171 -4.97 19.24 -26.60
CA ALA A 171 -4.67 18.25 -25.59
C ALA A 171 -5.60 17.02 -25.69
N LYS A 172 -5.13 15.88 -25.16
CA LYS A 172 -6.00 14.75 -24.91
C LYS A 172 -7.06 15.12 -23.86
N GLN A 173 -8.28 14.71 -24.08
CA GLN A 173 -9.35 14.96 -23.13
C GLN A 173 -9.07 14.29 -21.78
N THR A 174 -9.28 15.01 -20.69
CA THR A 174 -9.13 14.51 -19.34
C THR A 174 -10.35 13.67 -18.93
N PHE A 175 -10.11 12.73 -18.03
CA PHE A 175 -11.15 11.95 -17.36
C PHE A 175 -10.76 11.82 -15.90
N SER A 176 -11.68 12.11 -15.00
CA SER A 176 -11.44 11.86 -13.56
C SER A 176 -12.75 11.70 -12.80
N PHE A 177 -12.66 11.06 -11.64
CA PHE A 177 -13.75 10.96 -10.66
C PHE A 177 -13.18 10.62 -9.28
N VAL A 178 -14.02 10.76 -8.27
CA VAL A 178 -13.73 10.32 -6.91
C VAL A 178 -14.75 9.25 -6.53
N ALA A 179 -14.27 8.11 -6.07
CA ALA A 179 -15.08 7.03 -5.52
C ALA A 179 -15.00 7.07 -4.00
N VAL A 180 -16.06 7.51 -3.35
CA VAL A 180 -16.16 7.62 -1.89
C VAL A 180 -16.87 6.40 -1.35
N PHE A 181 -16.23 5.62 -0.48
CA PHE A 181 -16.85 4.45 0.13
C PHE A 181 -17.99 4.81 1.07
N ASN A 182 -19.10 4.10 0.94
CA ASN A 182 -20.24 4.17 1.84
C ASN A 182 -20.05 3.16 2.97
N GLY A 183 -19.61 3.67 4.11
CA GLY A 183 -19.22 2.86 5.26
C GLY A 183 -17.80 2.29 5.12
N LYS A 184 -17.45 1.36 6.01
CA LYS A 184 -16.14 0.72 6.04
C LYS A 184 -15.98 -0.24 4.86
N PRO A 185 -15.00 -0.04 3.96
CA PRO A 185 -14.73 -1.00 2.89
C PRO A 185 -14.28 -2.34 3.48
N LYS A 186 -14.51 -3.41 2.73
CA LYS A 186 -13.95 -4.73 3.05
C LYS A 186 -12.51 -4.79 2.54
N PHE A 187 -11.62 -5.23 3.42
CA PHE A 187 -10.22 -5.49 3.10
C PHE A 187 -9.97 -6.99 3.13
N VAL A 188 -9.38 -7.51 2.06
CA VAL A 188 -8.91 -8.90 1.97
C VAL A 188 -7.39 -8.84 1.85
N PRO A 189 -6.64 -9.36 2.82
CA PRO A 189 -5.19 -9.38 2.74
C PRO A 189 -4.72 -10.25 1.56
N ALA A 190 -3.52 -9.98 1.08
CA ALA A 190 -2.86 -10.85 0.13
C ALA A 190 -2.79 -12.27 0.70
N SER A 191 -3.10 -13.28 -0.13
CA SER A 191 -2.85 -14.67 0.26
C SER A 191 -1.35 -14.82 0.46
N ALA A 192 -0.94 -15.20 1.67
CA ALA A 192 0.45 -15.56 1.91
C ALA A 192 0.78 -16.71 0.93
N ASN A 193 1.61 -16.41 -0.06
CA ASN A 193 2.17 -17.46 -0.91
C ASN A 193 2.99 -18.38 0.00
N LYS A 194 2.53 -19.62 0.14
CA LYS A 194 3.30 -20.70 0.73
C LYS A 194 4.48 -21.02 -0.18
#